data_6c989a3ac7275055768fda51ff2fd63e
#
_entry.id   6c989a3ac7275055768fda51ff2fd63e
#
_cell.length_a   1.000
_cell.length_b   1.000
_cell.length_c   1.000
_cell.angle_alpha   90.00
_cell.angle_beta   90.00
_cell.angle_gamma   90.00
#
_symmetry.space_group_name_H-M   'P 1'
#
loop_
_entity.id
_entity.type
_entity.pdbx_description
1 polymer ?
#
loop_
_entity_poly.entity_id
_entity_poly.type
_entity_poly.pdbx_seq_one_letter_code
_entity_poly.pdbx_strand_id
1 'polypeptide(L)'
;MTITSGFHNSKNGDRVYNASQMNEPYKHLVSNGVVPNPSNSLLVSPGNGLSVVVNSGFALIGTGWIRVNGSETITIDPAEATLKRIDMICLRWDDTDSVRKGTITYKKGTPASSPVAPTLEKNDLIEEFCLAKIAVNAGVTSITDAMITDTRGDSSLCGYTTHLIKNNSGARTIELSLPVSGWVSVGDGYTQTIAVNGIATTSTLIVSGDNGVVCIEQSENSLKFKSPTNLLTNVKIIDMGIL
;
A
#
# COMPACT_ATOMS: atom_id res chain seq x y z
N MET A 1 -25.46 -24.15 1.55
CA MET A 1 -24.40 -23.54 2.39
C MET A 1 -23.27 -24.53 2.48
N THR A 2 -22.05 -24.14 2.10
CA THR A 2 -20.85 -24.98 2.18
C THR A 2 -19.93 -24.39 3.26
N ILE A 3 -19.48 -25.24 4.19
CA ILE A 3 -18.51 -24.86 5.22
C ILE A 3 -17.19 -25.54 4.87
N THR A 4 -16.11 -24.77 4.78
CA THR A 4 -14.75 -25.27 4.57
C THR A 4 -13.90 -25.02 5.81
N SER A 5 -12.99 -25.94 6.11
CA SER A 5 -12.05 -25.83 7.22
C SER A 5 -10.70 -26.45 6.83
N GLY A 6 -9.61 -26.03 7.48
CA GLY A 6 -8.27 -26.49 7.15
C GLY A 6 -7.39 -26.79 8.36
N PHE A 7 -6.18 -27.30 8.10
CA PHE A 7 -5.15 -27.61 9.10
C PHE A 7 -5.52 -28.67 10.14
N HIS A 8 -6.38 -29.61 9.76
CA HIS A 8 -6.63 -30.77 10.59
C HIS A 8 -5.48 -31.78 10.47
N ASN A 9 -5.13 -32.42 11.57
CA ASN A 9 -4.12 -33.48 11.58
C ASN A 9 -4.53 -34.64 10.68
N SER A 10 -3.62 -35.10 9.85
CA SER A 10 -3.82 -36.30 9.03
C SER A 10 -3.77 -37.55 9.89
N LYS A 11 -4.67 -38.49 9.61
CA LYS A 11 -4.61 -39.87 10.10
C LYS A 11 -4.46 -40.77 8.87
N ASN A 12 -3.38 -41.51 8.79
CA ASN A 12 -3.10 -42.45 7.68
C ASN A 12 -3.05 -41.77 6.28
N GLY A 13 -2.65 -40.49 6.21
CA GLY A 13 -2.53 -39.77 4.93
C GLY A 13 -3.87 -39.26 4.36
N ASP A 14 -4.95 -39.20 5.14
CA ASP A 14 -6.28 -38.80 4.69
C ASP A 14 -6.45 -37.29 4.47
N ARG A 15 -5.48 -36.48 4.88
CA ARG A 15 -5.49 -35.01 4.71
C ARG A 15 -4.36 -34.55 3.81
N VAL A 16 -4.73 -34.03 2.64
CA VAL A 16 -3.82 -33.40 1.69
C VAL A 16 -4.35 -32.00 1.42
N TYR A 17 -3.50 -31.01 1.66
CA TYR A 17 -3.84 -29.60 1.43
C TYR A 17 -3.13 -29.10 0.15
N ASN A 18 -3.87 -28.50 -0.75
CA ASN A 18 -3.30 -27.86 -1.92
C ASN A 18 -2.83 -26.42 -1.62
N ALA A 19 -2.13 -25.79 -2.57
CA ALA A 19 -1.57 -24.45 -2.41
C ALA A 19 -2.64 -23.39 -2.08
N SER A 20 -3.81 -23.48 -2.71
CA SER A 20 -4.92 -22.56 -2.46
C SER A 20 -5.42 -22.63 -1.00
N GLN A 21 -5.58 -23.87 -0.48
CA GLN A 21 -5.99 -24.07 0.92
C GLN A 21 -4.92 -23.60 1.91
N MET A 22 -3.63 -23.76 1.56
CA MET A 22 -2.52 -23.29 2.38
C MET A 22 -2.44 -21.75 2.41
N ASN A 23 -2.80 -21.08 1.32
CA ASN A 23 -2.76 -19.63 1.21
C ASN A 23 -4.03 -18.93 1.75
N GLU A 24 -5.11 -19.67 1.97
CA GLU A 24 -6.39 -19.09 2.42
C GLU A 24 -6.28 -18.19 3.66
N PRO A 25 -5.58 -18.57 4.75
CA PRO A 25 -5.42 -17.69 5.89
C PRO A 25 -4.70 -16.38 5.56
N TYR A 26 -3.68 -16.42 4.69
CA TYR A 26 -2.90 -15.23 4.35
C TYR A 26 -3.71 -14.18 3.61
N LYS A 27 -4.67 -14.58 2.76
CA LYS A 27 -5.58 -13.66 2.06
C LYS A 27 -6.43 -12.79 2.99
N HIS A 28 -6.65 -13.27 4.23
CA HIS A 28 -7.41 -12.54 5.24
C HIS A 28 -6.53 -11.71 6.19
N LEU A 29 -5.21 -11.89 6.13
CA LEU A 29 -4.25 -11.19 6.99
C LEU A 29 -3.59 -10.00 6.27
N VAL A 30 -3.27 -10.18 4.99
CA VAL A 30 -2.49 -9.20 4.21
C VAL A 30 -3.06 -9.09 2.80
N SER A 31 -3.14 -7.87 2.28
CA SER A 31 -3.55 -7.65 0.89
C SER A 31 -2.48 -8.10 -0.11
N ASN A 32 -2.90 -8.39 -1.34
CA ASN A 32 -1.98 -8.50 -2.48
C ASN A 32 -1.26 -7.17 -2.72
N GLY A 33 -0.04 -7.23 -3.24
CA GLY A 33 0.80 -6.07 -3.51
C GLY A 33 2.28 -6.34 -3.32
N VAL A 34 3.11 -5.36 -3.59
CA VAL A 34 4.55 -5.39 -3.30
C VAL A 34 4.79 -5.19 -1.81
N VAL A 35 5.64 -6.03 -1.21
CA VAL A 35 6.09 -5.83 0.17
C VAL A 35 7.07 -4.65 0.21
N PRO A 36 6.77 -3.55 0.93
CA PRO A 36 7.50 -2.28 0.83
C PRO A 36 8.80 -2.25 1.64
N ASN A 37 9.25 -3.36 2.19
CA ASN A 37 10.48 -3.45 2.96
C ASN A 37 11.44 -4.49 2.34
N PRO A 38 12.62 -4.06 1.85
CA PRO A 38 13.13 -2.68 1.78
C PRO A 38 12.34 -1.80 0.81
N SER A 39 12.46 -0.47 0.94
CA SER A 39 11.69 0.50 0.13
C SER A 39 11.93 0.42 -1.38
N ASN A 40 13.06 -0.17 -1.79
CA ASN A 40 13.41 -0.44 -3.18
C ASN A 40 12.99 -1.84 -3.67
N SER A 41 12.20 -2.58 -2.88
CA SER A 41 11.65 -3.90 -3.25
C SER A 41 10.93 -3.82 -4.59
N LEU A 42 11.39 -4.60 -5.59
CA LEU A 42 10.86 -4.62 -6.97
C LEU A 42 10.84 -3.26 -7.68
N LEU A 43 11.67 -2.31 -7.25
CA LEU A 43 11.82 -1.03 -7.92
C LEU A 43 12.43 -1.23 -9.31
N VAL A 44 11.88 -0.56 -10.30
CA VAL A 44 12.40 -0.53 -11.67
C VAL A 44 13.25 0.73 -11.84
N SER A 45 14.48 0.56 -12.31
CA SER A 45 15.44 1.63 -12.57
C SER A 45 16.06 1.49 -13.97
N PRO A 46 16.69 2.54 -14.54
CA PRO A 46 17.37 2.42 -15.82
C PRO A 46 18.51 1.39 -15.79
N GLY A 47 18.62 0.64 -16.87
CA GLY A 47 19.79 -0.21 -17.16
C GLY A 47 20.72 0.44 -18.18
N ASN A 48 21.57 -0.37 -18.81
CA ASN A 48 22.45 0.11 -19.89
C ASN A 48 21.70 0.13 -21.24
N GLY A 49 21.69 1.28 -21.92
CA GLY A 49 21.03 1.42 -23.22
C GLY A 49 19.52 1.25 -23.11
N LEU A 50 18.93 0.48 -24.01
CA LEU A 50 17.49 0.16 -24.00
C LEU A 50 17.22 -1.01 -23.06
N SER A 51 17.43 -0.81 -21.76
CA SER A 51 17.10 -1.79 -20.74
C SER A 51 16.68 -1.12 -19.43
N VAL A 52 16.00 -1.87 -18.59
CA VAL A 52 15.68 -1.51 -17.20
C VAL A 52 16.09 -2.65 -16.28
N VAL A 53 16.31 -2.33 -15.01
CA VAL A 53 16.66 -3.27 -13.96
C VAL A 53 15.54 -3.29 -12.94
N VAL A 54 15.01 -4.48 -12.65
CA VAL A 54 14.07 -4.72 -11.54
C VAL A 54 14.88 -5.20 -10.35
N ASN A 55 14.81 -4.48 -9.23
CA ASN A 55 15.50 -4.86 -8.01
C ASN A 55 14.92 -6.15 -7.38
N SER A 56 15.75 -6.78 -6.53
CA SER A 56 15.25 -7.87 -5.67
C SER A 56 14.05 -7.42 -4.84
N GLY A 57 13.16 -8.34 -4.54
CA GLY A 57 12.00 -8.04 -3.73
C GLY A 57 10.99 -9.16 -3.67
N PHE A 58 9.84 -8.84 -3.09
CA PHE A 58 8.79 -9.80 -2.82
C PHE A 58 7.41 -9.16 -3.04
N ALA A 59 6.48 -9.92 -3.60
CA ALA A 59 5.09 -9.54 -3.74
C ALA A 59 4.16 -10.71 -3.40
N LEU A 60 3.01 -10.37 -2.81
CA LEU A 60 1.85 -11.24 -2.74
C LEU A 60 0.96 -10.94 -3.94
N ILE A 61 0.65 -11.96 -4.74
CA ILE A 61 -0.10 -11.79 -6.00
C ILE A 61 -0.90 -13.06 -6.30
N GLY A 62 -2.13 -12.88 -6.78
CA GLY A 62 -3.01 -14.00 -7.04
C GLY A 62 -3.28 -14.82 -5.78
N THR A 63 -3.04 -16.11 -5.88
CA THR A 63 -3.19 -17.04 -4.75
C THR A 63 -1.87 -17.38 -4.07
N GLY A 64 -0.78 -16.67 -4.39
CA GLY A 64 0.54 -16.99 -3.89
C GLY A 64 1.48 -15.80 -3.76
N TRP A 65 2.71 -15.97 -4.16
CA TRP A 65 3.76 -14.97 -4.05
C TRP A 65 4.80 -15.08 -5.16
N ILE A 66 5.47 -13.97 -5.43
CA ILE A 66 6.63 -13.91 -6.33
C ILE A 66 7.81 -13.31 -5.56
N ARG A 67 8.96 -13.98 -5.62
CA ARG A 67 10.23 -13.45 -5.10
C ARG A 67 11.23 -13.29 -6.24
N VAL A 68 11.82 -12.11 -6.33
CA VAL A 68 12.96 -11.82 -7.20
C VAL A 68 14.23 -11.83 -6.35
N ASN A 69 15.09 -12.81 -6.57
CA ASN A 69 16.37 -12.92 -5.87
C ASN A 69 17.46 -12.26 -6.71
N GLY A 70 18.09 -11.22 -6.15
CA GLY A 70 19.02 -10.39 -6.91
C GLY A 70 18.28 -9.34 -7.77
N SER A 71 18.90 -8.88 -8.84
CA SER A 71 18.30 -7.98 -9.82
C SER A 71 18.08 -8.67 -11.15
N GLU A 72 17.00 -8.27 -11.84
CA GLU A 72 16.65 -8.81 -13.17
C GLU A 72 16.74 -7.69 -14.19
N THR A 73 17.50 -7.88 -15.29
CA THR A 73 17.63 -6.92 -16.38
C THR A 73 16.64 -7.27 -17.49
N ILE A 74 15.78 -6.32 -17.84
CA ILE A 74 14.79 -6.48 -18.90
C ILE A 74 15.17 -5.59 -20.07
N THR A 75 15.33 -6.16 -21.25
CA THR A 75 15.57 -5.43 -22.50
C THR A 75 14.27 -4.83 -23.02
N ILE A 76 14.33 -3.56 -23.36
CA ILE A 76 13.23 -2.81 -23.98
C ILE A 76 13.44 -2.82 -25.49
N ASP A 77 12.41 -3.13 -26.24
CA ASP A 77 12.46 -3.14 -27.71
C ASP A 77 12.88 -1.78 -28.26
N PRO A 78 13.59 -1.74 -29.41
CA PRO A 78 14.00 -0.51 -30.06
C PRO A 78 12.85 0.49 -30.22
N ALA A 79 13.15 1.78 -30.04
CA ALA A 79 12.20 2.85 -30.24
C ALA A 79 11.87 3.01 -31.73
N GLU A 80 10.62 3.37 -32.02
CA GLU A 80 10.25 3.82 -33.36
C GLU A 80 10.90 5.18 -33.66
N ALA A 81 11.14 5.45 -34.95
CA ALA A 81 11.83 6.68 -35.35
C ALA A 81 10.98 7.94 -35.13
N THR A 82 9.65 7.84 -35.22
CA THR A 82 8.75 8.99 -35.27
C THR A 82 7.66 8.98 -34.20
N LEU A 83 7.30 7.84 -33.68
CA LEU A 83 6.22 7.68 -32.70
C LEU A 83 6.75 7.21 -31.36
N LYS A 84 6.16 7.72 -30.30
CA LYS A 84 6.41 7.31 -28.92
C LYS A 84 5.43 6.19 -28.52
N ARG A 85 5.79 5.41 -27.48
CA ARG A 85 4.91 4.41 -26.89
C ARG A 85 5.09 4.37 -25.37
N ILE A 86 4.20 3.71 -24.66
CA ILE A 86 4.28 3.44 -23.24
C ILE A 86 4.35 1.93 -23.04
N ASP A 87 5.49 1.43 -22.58
CA ASP A 87 5.68 0.02 -22.23
C ASP A 87 5.43 -0.20 -20.73
N MET A 88 5.26 -1.44 -20.30
CA MET A 88 5.06 -1.77 -18.90
C MET A 88 5.99 -2.92 -18.48
N ILE A 89 6.52 -2.82 -17.27
CA ILE A 89 7.17 -3.93 -16.57
C ILE A 89 6.20 -4.43 -15.51
N CYS A 90 5.82 -5.70 -15.61
CA CYS A 90 4.79 -6.29 -14.78
C CYS A 90 5.29 -7.54 -14.05
N LEU A 91 4.77 -7.77 -12.84
CA LEU A 91 4.70 -9.11 -12.30
C LEU A 91 3.49 -9.82 -12.89
N ARG A 92 3.64 -11.08 -13.26
CA ARG A 92 2.56 -11.93 -13.75
C ARG A 92 2.51 -13.21 -12.92
N TRP A 93 1.41 -13.44 -12.29
CA TRP A 93 1.03 -14.73 -11.72
C TRP A 93 0.17 -15.46 -12.75
N ASP A 94 0.57 -16.66 -13.11
CA ASP A 94 -0.13 -17.47 -14.12
C ASP A 94 -0.36 -18.88 -13.56
N ASP A 95 -1.58 -19.15 -13.17
CA ASP A 95 -2.02 -20.41 -12.56
C ASP A 95 -2.71 -21.34 -13.56
N THR A 96 -2.55 -21.08 -14.87
CA THR A 96 -3.03 -21.98 -15.92
C THR A 96 -2.29 -23.31 -15.88
N ASP A 97 -2.96 -24.41 -16.21
CA ASP A 97 -2.39 -25.78 -16.15
C ASP A 97 -1.08 -25.93 -16.91
N SER A 98 -0.90 -25.15 -17.97
CA SER A 98 0.29 -25.18 -18.83
C SER A 98 1.47 -24.37 -18.29
N VAL A 99 1.25 -23.41 -17.37
CA VAL A 99 2.28 -22.47 -16.92
C VAL A 99 2.60 -22.60 -15.44
N ARG A 100 1.65 -22.37 -14.54
CA ARG A 100 1.80 -22.44 -13.07
C ARG A 100 3.08 -21.79 -12.57
N LYS A 101 3.25 -20.49 -12.88
CA LYS A 101 4.51 -19.78 -12.62
C LYS A 101 4.28 -18.29 -12.39
N GLY A 102 5.04 -17.70 -11.44
CA GLY A 102 5.23 -16.27 -11.32
C GLY A 102 6.41 -15.79 -12.15
N THR A 103 6.25 -14.70 -12.89
CA THR A 103 7.30 -14.15 -13.77
C THR A 103 7.30 -12.62 -13.76
N ILE A 104 8.44 -12.02 -14.15
CA ILE A 104 8.47 -10.63 -14.61
C ILE A 104 8.18 -10.64 -16.11
N THR A 105 7.27 -9.81 -16.57
CA THR A 105 6.89 -9.69 -17.98
C THR A 105 7.08 -8.26 -18.48
N TYR A 106 7.57 -8.15 -19.71
CA TYR A 106 7.62 -6.91 -20.46
C TYR A 106 6.41 -6.85 -21.39
N LYS A 107 5.61 -5.78 -21.27
CA LYS A 107 4.46 -5.52 -22.14
C LYS A 107 4.76 -4.31 -23.01
N LYS A 108 5.03 -4.54 -24.29
CA LYS A 108 5.28 -3.49 -25.27
C LYS A 108 3.99 -2.76 -25.60
N GLY A 109 4.03 -1.44 -25.54
CA GLY A 109 2.93 -0.57 -25.97
C GLY A 109 2.89 -0.39 -27.48
N THR A 110 1.76 0.11 -27.98
CA THR A 110 1.58 0.44 -29.39
C THR A 110 2.07 1.87 -29.64
N PRO A 111 3.00 2.09 -30.60
CA PRO A 111 3.44 3.42 -30.99
C PRO A 111 2.30 4.27 -31.52
N ALA A 112 2.15 5.51 -31.02
CA ALA A 112 1.11 6.45 -31.41
C ALA A 112 1.51 7.89 -31.09
N SER A 113 0.83 8.87 -31.68
CA SER A 113 0.97 10.29 -31.33
C SER A 113 0.53 10.57 -29.89
N SER A 114 -0.48 9.85 -29.41
CA SER A 114 -0.95 9.83 -28.00
C SER A 114 -1.01 8.39 -27.53
N PRO A 115 0.14 7.80 -27.10
CA PRO A 115 0.19 6.39 -26.73
C PRO A 115 -0.52 6.13 -25.42
N VAL A 116 -1.15 4.95 -25.34
CA VAL A 116 -1.79 4.42 -24.14
C VAL A 116 -0.99 3.20 -23.68
N ALA A 117 -0.83 3.05 -22.37
CA ALA A 117 -0.19 1.88 -21.78
C ALA A 117 -1.03 0.60 -22.08
N PRO A 118 -0.38 -0.56 -22.22
CA PRO A 118 -1.08 -1.83 -22.32
C PRO A 118 -2.02 -2.07 -21.13
N THR A 119 -3.03 -2.90 -21.33
CA THR A 119 -3.94 -3.32 -20.24
C THR A 119 -3.32 -4.47 -19.44
N LEU A 120 -3.56 -4.47 -18.12
CA LEU A 120 -3.24 -5.60 -17.26
C LEU A 120 -4.25 -6.73 -17.47
N GLU A 121 -3.76 -7.94 -17.48
CA GLU A 121 -4.60 -9.13 -17.49
C GLU A 121 -4.94 -9.53 -16.05
N LYS A 122 -6.24 -9.60 -15.75
CA LYS A 122 -6.76 -10.00 -14.43
C LYS A 122 -7.98 -10.87 -14.64
N ASN A 123 -7.86 -12.13 -14.29
CA ASN A 123 -8.94 -13.12 -14.30
C ASN A 123 -8.69 -14.17 -13.21
N ASP A 124 -9.48 -15.23 -13.17
CA ASP A 124 -9.41 -16.27 -12.11
C ASP A 124 -8.08 -17.03 -12.06
N LEU A 125 -7.33 -17.08 -13.17
CA LEU A 125 -6.09 -17.85 -13.30
C LEU A 125 -4.86 -16.95 -13.51
N ILE A 126 -5.06 -15.69 -13.91
CA ILE A 126 -3.97 -14.78 -14.23
C ILE A 126 -4.18 -13.47 -13.49
N GLU A 127 -3.14 -13.01 -12.83
CA GLU A 127 -3.09 -11.68 -12.23
C GLU A 127 -1.79 -10.98 -12.61
N GLU A 128 -1.90 -9.71 -13.05
CA GLU A 128 -0.76 -8.87 -13.36
C GLU A 128 -0.75 -7.60 -12.51
N PHE A 129 0.45 -7.24 -12.03
CA PHE A 129 0.75 -5.97 -11.38
C PHE A 129 1.76 -5.19 -12.21
N CYS A 130 1.46 -3.93 -12.53
CA CYS A 130 2.41 -3.05 -13.18
C CYS A 130 3.37 -2.46 -12.14
N LEU A 131 4.66 -2.81 -12.22
CA LEU A 131 5.70 -2.23 -11.36
C LEU A 131 6.10 -0.83 -11.83
N ALA A 132 6.21 -0.65 -13.15
CA ALA A 132 6.53 0.64 -13.75
C ALA A 132 5.99 0.76 -15.18
N LYS A 133 5.70 1.99 -15.58
CA LYS A 133 5.46 2.40 -16.98
C LYS A 133 6.71 3.05 -17.52
N ILE A 134 7.06 2.71 -18.77
CA ILE A 134 8.25 3.23 -19.46
C ILE A 134 7.78 4.06 -20.65
N ALA A 135 8.04 5.37 -20.62
CA ALA A 135 7.78 6.27 -21.73
C ALA A 135 8.89 6.17 -22.77
N VAL A 136 8.74 5.30 -23.77
CA VAL A 136 9.72 5.13 -24.86
C VAL A 136 9.49 6.19 -25.92
N ASN A 137 10.31 7.25 -25.90
CA ASN A 137 10.23 8.35 -26.87
C ASN A 137 10.78 7.91 -28.23
N ALA A 138 10.36 8.62 -29.30
CA ALA A 138 10.84 8.36 -30.66
C ALA A 138 12.37 8.49 -30.75
N GLY A 139 13.01 7.54 -31.41
CA GLY A 139 14.45 7.54 -31.69
C GLY A 139 15.37 7.42 -30.49
N VAL A 140 14.84 7.17 -29.28
CA VAL A 140 15.68 7.02 -28.08
C VAL A 140 16.51 5.74 -28.13
N THR A 141 17.76 5.83 -27.67
CA THR A 141 18.72 4.72 -27.63
C THR A 141 19.05 4.23 -26.22
N SER A 142 18.54 4.92 -25.19
CA SER A 142 18.71 4.55 -23.79
C SER A 142 17.50 4.97 -22.96
N ILE A 143 17.21 4.21 -21.91
CA ILE A 143 16.18 4.55 -20.92
C ILE A 143 16.81 5.37 -19.79
N THR A 144 16.11 6.41 -19.35
CA THR A 144 16.53 7.28 -18.24
C THR A 144 15.48 7.28 -17.14
N ASP A 145 15.83 7.73 -15.93
CA ASP A 145 14.88 7.83 -14.81
C ASP A 145 13.62 8.64 -15.16
N ALA A 146 13.78 9.73 -15.92
CA ALA A 146 12.67 10.57 -16.34
C ALA A 146 11.64 9.86 -17.25
N MET A 147 12.02 8.72 -17.85
CA MET A 147 11.15 7.89 -18.69
C MET A 147 10.41 6.82 -17.87
N ILE A 148 10.80 6.59 -16.63
CA ILE A 148 10.24 5.53 -15.76
C ILE A 148 9.26 6.17 -14.78
N THR A 149 8.04 5.70 -14.79
CA THR A 149 7.03 6.04 -13.79
C THR A 149 6.84 4.83 -12.87
N ASP A 150 7.28 4.94 -11.62
CA ASP A 150 7.03 3.91 -10.60
C ASP A 150 5.53 3.84 -10.28
N THR A 151 4.95 2.66 -10.43
CA THR A 151 3.52 2.43 -10.18
C THR A 151 3.26 1.45 -9.05
N ARG A 152 4.31 1.06 -8.28
CA ARG A 152 4.17 0.13 -7.15
C ARG A 152 3.24 0.66 -6.06
N GLY A 153 3.17 1.98 -5.86
CA GLY A 153 2.27 2.62 -4.89
C GLY A 153 0.85 2.85 -5.40
N ASP A 154 0.58 2.67 -6.70
CA ASP A 154 -0.75 2.84 -7.30
C ASP A 154 -1.58 1.56 -7.13
N SER A 155 -2.56 1.60 -6.23
CA SER A 155 -3.42 0.44 -5.92
C SER A 155 -4.30 -0.02 -7.10
N SER A 156 -4.48 0.80 -8.13
CA SER A 156 -5.19 0.41 -9.35
C SER A 156 -4.34 -0.43 -10.30
N LEU A 157 -3.01 -0.33 -10.20
CA LEU A 157 -2.04 -0.96 -11.08
C LEU A 157 -1.21 -2.05 -10.38
N CYS A 158 -0.85 -1.82 -9.12
CA CYS A 158 -0.01 -2.70 -8.31
C CYS A 158 -0.44 -2.65 -6.84
N GLY A 159 -0.02 -1.64 -6.13
CA GLY A 159 -0.23 -1.46 -4.70
C GLY A 159 0.88 -2.06 -3.83
N TYR A 160 1.00 -1.53 -2.62
CA TYR A 160 1.79 -2.16 -1.56
C TYR A 160 0.90 -3.04 -0.69
N THR A 161 1.51 -4.08 -0.11
CA THR A 161 0.81 -4.91 0.88
C THR A 161 0.40 -4.11 2.10
N THR A 162 -0.82 -4.33 2.57
CA THR A 162 -1.37 -3.74 3.79
C THR A 162 -1.98 -4.82 4.68
N HIS A 163 -1.99 -4.59 5.98
CA HIS A 163 -2.69 -5.48 6.90
C HIS A 163 -4.21 -5.36 6.69
N LEU A 164 -4.89 -6.49 6.58
CA LEU A 164 -6.36 -6.57 6.44
C LEU A 164 -7.06 -6.74 7.79
N ILE A 165 -6.32 -7.12 8.82
CA ILE A 165 -6.86 -7.21 10.17
C ILE A 165 -7.11 -5.79 10.67
N LYS A 166 -8.36 -5.47 10.91
CA LYS A 166 -8.71 -4.26 11.66
C LYS A 166 -8.35 -4.52 13.12
N ASN A 167 -7.35 -3.81 13.61
CA ASN A 167 -7.12 -3.77 15.05
C ASN A 167 -8.31 -3.06 15.70
N ASN A 168 -9.20 -3.79 16.35
CA ASN A 168 -10.24 -3.20 17.19
C ASN A 168 -9.64 -2.49 18.42
N SER A 169 -8.36 -2.69 18.70
CA SER A 169 -7.54 -1.96 19.66
C SER A 169 -6.50 -1.05 18.99
N GLY A 170 -6.68 -0.75 17.70
CA GLY A 170 -5.72 0.06 16.95
C GLY A 170 -5.69 1.50 17.45
N ALA A 171 -4.53 1.94 17.90
CA ALA A 171 -4.26 3.35 18.13
C ALA A 171 -4.66 4.13 16.87
N ARG A 172 -5.65 5.01 16.97
CA ARG A 172 -6.01 5.95 15.92
C ARG A 172 -5.40 7.31 16.21
N THR A 173 -4.93 7.98 15.17
CA THR A 173 -4.50 9.37 15.29
C THR A 173 -5.66 10.28 14.94
N ILE A 174 -5.91 11.27 15.79
CA ILE A 174 -6.92 12.30 15.59
C ILE A 174 -6.18 13.64 15.63
N GLU A 175 -6.33 14.45 14.60
CA GLU A 175 -5.78 15.80 14.55
C GLU A 175 -6.95 16.78 14.69
N LEU A 176 -6.83 17.69 15.64
CA LEU A 176 -7.84 18.70 15.97
C LEU A 176 -7.23 20.09 15.91
N SER A 177 -8.01 21.04 15.46
CA SER A 177 -7.71 22.46 15.60
C SER A 177 -8.70 23.08 16.59
N LEU A 178 -8.17 23.63 17.66
CA LEU A 178 -8.93 24.33 18.70
C LEU A 178 -8.98 25.82 18.36
N PRO A 179 -10.10 26.34 17.83
CA PRO A 179 -10.19 27.74 17.38
C PRO A 179 -10.17 28.70 18.55
N VAL A 180 -9.68 29.92 18.30
CA VAL A 180 -9.63 31.00 19.27
C VAL A 180 -11.01 31.29 19.91
N SER A 181 -12.07 31.21 19.11
CA SER A 181 -13.45 31.50 19.55
C SER A 181 -14.04 30.46 20.50
N GLY A 182 -13.43 29.28 20.57
CA GLY A 182 -13.90 28.20 21.46
C GLY A 182 -13.35 28.27 22.89
N TRP A 183 -12.32 29.09 23.13
CA TRP A 183 -11.70 29.21 24.44
C TRP A 183 -12.53 30.06 25.43
N VAL A 184 -12.79 29.50 26.58
CA VAL A 184 -13.46 30.17 27.70
C VAL A 184 -12.45 30.45 28.79
N SER A 185 -12.37 31.71 29.22
CA SER A 185 -11.46 32.12 30.32
C SER A 185 -11.89 31.49 31.64
N VAL A 186 -10.89 30.92 32.33
CA VAL A 186 -11.02 30.38 33.69
C VAL A 186 -9.84 30.89 34.52
N GLY A 187 -9.99 31.10 35.80
CA GLY A 187 -9.06 31.79 36.70
C GLY A 187 -7.56 31.79 36.36
N ASP A 188 -7.02 30.68 35.90
CA ASP A 188 -5.59 30.45 35.58
C ASP A 188 -5.34 30.02 34.12
N GLY A 189 -6.17 30.50 33.20
CA GLY A 189 -6.02 30.19 31.76
C GLY A 189 -7.33 30.10 31.03
N TYR A 190 -7.39 29.20 30.03
CA TYR A 190 -8.53 29.03 29.15
C TYR A 190 -8.87 27.53 29.04
N THR A 191 -10.18 27.24 28.91
CA THR A 191 -10.64 25.86 28.62
C THR A 191 -11.49 25.81 27.39
N GLN A 192 -11.44 24.68 26.67
CA GLN A 192 -12.31 24.42 25.54
C GLN A 192 -12.69 22.93 25.55
N THR A 193 -13.98 22.67 25.35
CA THR A 193 -14.52 21.30 25.18
C THR A 193 -14.85 21.09 23.71
N ILE A 194 -14.41 19.96 23.16
CA ILE A 194 -14.65 19.60 21.76
C ILE A 194 -15.21 18.17 21.66
N ALA A 195 -16.16 17.98 20.75
CA ALA A 195 -16.67 16.65 20.44
C ALA A 195 -15.63 15.87 19.62
N VAL A 196 -15.34 14.65 20.04
CA VAL A 196 -14.41 13.74 19.36
C VAL A 196 -15.05 12.35 19.31
N ASN A 197 -15.74 12.08 18.22
CA ASN A 197 -16.51 10.84 18.06
C ASN A 197 -15.67 9.58 18.27
N GLY A 198 -16.21 8.65 19.03
CA GLY A 198 -15.61 7.34 19.29
C GLY A 198 -14.52 7.33 20.36
N ILE A 199 -14.34 8.40 21.14
CA ILE A 199 -13.58 8.37 22.38
C ILE A 199 -14.49 7.79 23.48
N ALA A 200 -14.02 6.75 24.16
CA ALA A 200 -14.69 6.22 25.36
C ALA A 200 -14.04 6.82 26.62
N THR A 201 -14.77 6.87 27.72
CA THR A 201 -14.24 7.33 29.01
C THR A 201 -13.05 6.51 29.53
N THR A 202 -12.90 5.29 29.03
CA THR A 202 -11.84 4.34 29.39
C THR A 202 -10.72 4.24 28.34
N SER A 203 -10.79 5.02 27.25
CA SER A 203 -9.72 5.03 26.25
C SER A 203 -8.42 5.58 26.83
N THR A 204 -7.31 4.92 26.53
CA THR A 204 -5.97 5.45 26.84
C THR A 204 -5.55 6.42 25.74
N LEU A 205 -5.36 7.70 26.10
CA LEU A 205 -5.02 8.77 25.16
C LEU A 205 -3.60 9.29 25.39
N ILE A 206 -2.85 9.46 24.29
CA ILE A 206 -1.62 10.27 24.28
C ILE A 206 -1.97 11.57 23.55
N VAL A 207 -1.87 12.69 24.24
CA VAL A 207 -2.21 14.00 23.71
C VAL A 207 -0.94 14.85 23.61
N SER A 208 -0.71 15.42 22.44
CA SER A 208 0.32 16.43 22.20
C SER A 208 -0.29 17.61 21.47
N GLY A 209 0.14 18.81 21.82
CA GLY A 209 -0.40 20.03 21.17
C GLY A 209 0.50 21.24 21.36
N ASP A 210 0.25 22.24 20.54
CA ASP A 210 0.96 23.52 20.60
C ASP A 210 0.53 24.35 21.83
N ASN A 211 1.24 25.44 22.11
CA ASN A 211 0.88 26.45 23.09
C ASN A 211 0.66 25.94 24.54
N GLY A 212 1.27 24.82 24.91
CA GLY A 212 1.16 24.27 26.25
C GLY A 212 -0.22 23.71 26.61
N VAL A 213 -1.00 23.33 25.62
CA VAL A 213 -2.32 22.72 25.80
C VAL A 213 -2.22 21.34 26.44
N VAL A 214 -3.11 21.05 27.37
CA VAL A 214 -3.25 19.73 28.00
C VAL A 214 -4.71 19.29 27.98
N CYS A 215 -4.95 18.00 27.85
CA CYS A 215 -6.28 17.42 28.05
C CYS A 215 -6.50 17.23 29.57
N ILE A 216 -7.58 17.81 30.08
CA ILE A 216 -7.87 17.82 31.52
C ILE A 216 -9.08 16.96 31.89
N GLU A 217 -9.93 16.63 30.93
CA GLU A 217 -11.12 15.81 31.15
C GLU A 217 -11.45 15.02 29.89
N GLN A 218 -11.83 13.77 30.08
CA GLN A 218 -12.25 12.83 29.03
C GLN A 218 -13.63 12.31 29.36
N SER A 219 -14.56 12.47 28.44
CA SER A 219 -15.92 11.95 28.54
C SER A 219 -16.26 11.17 27.27
N GLU A 220 -17.40 10.51 27.25
CA GLU A 220 -17.91 9.82 26.06
C GLU A 220 -18.02 10.79 24.88
N ASN A 221 -17.29 10.52 23.79
CA ASN A 221 -17.24 11.35 22.58
C ASN A 221 -16.85 12.83 22.82
N SER A 222 -16.12 13.15 23.89
CA SER A 222 -15.76 14.52 24.21
C SER A 222 -14.45 14.63 24.99
N LEU A 223 -13.66 15.65 24.66
CA LEU A 223 -12.43 15.98 25.36
C LEU A 223 -12.43 17.47 25.76
N LYS A 224 -11.97 17.75 26.97
CA LYS A 224 -11.79 19.11 27.46
C LYS A 224 -10.31 19.43 27.60
N PHE A 225 -9.91 20.52 27.00
CA PHE A 225 -8.54 21.02 27.00
C PHE A 225 -8.39 22.24 27.87
N LYS A 226 -7.20 22.42 28.44
CA LYS A 226 -6.76 23.63 29.12
C LYS A 226 -5.51 24.17 28.45
N SER A 227 -5.45 25.48 28.27
CA SER A 227 -4.30 26.18 27.71
C SER A 227 -4.00 27.45 28.51
N PRO A 228 -2.73 27.86 28.66
CA PRO A 228 -2.38 29.13 29.24
C PRO A 228 -2.74 30.31 28.35
N THR A 229 -3.03 30.10 27.06
CA THR A 229 -3.33 31.12 26.06
C THR A 229 -4.61 30.77 25.30
N ASN A 230 -5.27 31.77 24.70
CA ASN A 230 -6.44 31.59 23.84
C ASN A 230 -6.09 31.62 22.34
N LEU A 231 -4.93 31.09 21.96
CA LEU A 231 -4.49 31.06 20.57
C LEU A 231 -5.11 29.86 19.83
N LEU A 232 -5.10 29.92 18.49
CA LEU A 232 -5.36 28.75 17.65
C LEU A 232 -4.36 27.67 18.00
N THR A 233 -4.83 26.49 18.38
CA THR A 233 -3.98 25.42 18.87
C THR A 233 -4.29 24.14 18.11
N ASN A 234 -3.25 23.51 17.55
CA ASN A 234 -3.36 22.21 16.92
C ASN A 234 -3.02 21.13 17.96
N VAL A 235 -3.85 20.10 18.01
CA VAL A 235 -3.71 18.98 18.93
C VAL A 235 -3.71 17.68 18.15
N LYS A 236 -2.73 16.85 18.45
CA LYS A 236 -2.66 15.46 17.94
C LYS A 236 -2.94 14.52 19.10
N ILE A 237 -3.91 13.64 18.90
CA ILE A 237 -4.32 12.62 19.87
C ILE A 237 -4.01 11.27 19.27
N ILE A 238 -3.36 10.41 20.02
CA ILE A 238 -3.25 8.99 19.72
C ILE A 238 -4.16 8.27 20.72
N ASP A 239 -5.28 7.77 20.22
CA ASP A 239 -6.23 6.97 20.98
C ASP A 239 -5.80 5.50 20.88
N MET A 240 -5.36 4.94 21.98
CA MET A 240 -4.89 3.54 22.09
C MET A 240 -6.05 2.54 22.28
N GLY A 241 -7.27 3.03 22.35
CA GLY A 241 -8.44 2.21 22.66
C GLY A 241 -8.50 1.77 24.13
N ILE A 242 -9.31 0.78 24.39
CA ILE A 242 -9.39 0.11 25.71
C ILE A 242 -8.34 -1.00 25.69
N LEU A 243 -7.35 -0.94 26.57
CA LEU A 243 -6.39 -2.01 26.79
C LEU A 243 -7.00 -3.17 27.57
#